data_dd5dd90a6aeb7aea206b67ffa2dea4b2
#
_entry.id   dd5dd90a6aeb7aea206b67ffa2dea4b2
#
_cell.length_a   1.000
_cell.length_b   1.000
_cell.length_c   1.000
_cell.angle_alpha   90.00
_cell.angle_beta   90.00
_cell.angle_gamma   90.00
#
_symmetry.space_group_name_H-M   'P 1'
#
loop_
_entity.id
_entity.type
_entity.pdbx_description
1 polymer ?
#
loop_
_entity_poly.entity_id
_entity_poly.type
_entity_poly.pdbx_seq_one_letter_code
_entity_poly.pdbx_strand_id
1 'polypeptide(L)'
;GFLPVVKEILDQAKLDGQRLLFSATLDRGVDSLVRQYLKNPKTHSLQNDRASVSTMEHYVLVMNPTDKDDITNQVAARNGKTILFVKTQRGADRLADKLAHAGVPVGALHGGKSQAVRTRTLALFKETANAALVATDVAARGIHVDGISLVVHVDAPTDHKDYLHRAGRTARAGEAGTVVTLATTRQQKSIGGLTQRAGVTPKFVGVTPLSTELMKITGAQEPSGIPYIVPIVEKSVRSGGKRPRPNSSQRRRRPR
;
A
#
# COMPACT_ATOMS: atom_id res chain seq x y z
N GLY A 1 -8.04 13.25 8.30
CA GLY A 1 -8.45 11.94 8.63
C GLY A 1 -9.94 11.70 8.56
N PHE A 2 -10.33 10.44 8.63
CA PHE A 2 -11.73 9.99 8.52
C PHE A 2 -12.55 10.23 9.79
N LEU A 3 -11.92 10.55 10.92
CA LEU A 3 -12.57 10.63 12.22
C LEU A 3 -13.80 11.58 12.27
N PRO A 4 -13.76 12.79 11.68
CA PRO A 4 -14.94 13.67 11.68
C PRO A 4 -16.12 13.05 10.93
N VAL A 5 -15.89 12.48 9.75
CA VAL A 5 -16.94 11.85 8.94
C VAL A 5 -17.53 10.61 9.63
N VAL A 6 -16.68 9.82 10.31
CA VAL A 6 -17.14 8.67 11.10
C VAL A 6 -18.03 9.12 12.27
N LYS A 7 -17.68 10.19 12.95
CA LYS A 7 -18.52 10.77 14.02
C LYS A 7 -19.86 11.24 13.47
N GLU A 8 -19.87 11.99 12.37
CA GLU A 8 -21.08 12.46 11.72
C GLU A 8 -22.05 11.33 11.36
N ILE A 9 -21.53 10.19 10.86
CA ILE A 9 -22.33 9.00 10.56
C ILE A 9 -22.87 8.37 11.86
N LEU A 10 -22.03 8.25 12.89
CA LEU A 10 -22.41 7.66 14.17
C LEU A 10 -23.44 8.51 14.93
N ASP A 11 -23.40 9.83 14.80
CA ASP A 11 -24.36 10.75 15.38
C ASP A 11 -25.78 10.59 14.81
N GLN A 12 -25.88 10.11 13.55
CA GLN A 12 -27.15 9.80 12.91
C GLN A 12 -27.67 8.38 13.20
N ALA A 13 -26.85 7.50 13.78
CA ALA A 13 -27.23 6.14 14.09
C ALA A 13 -28.09 6.07 15.36
N LYS A 14 -29.08 5.14 15.39
CA LYS A 14 -29.93 4.92 16.58
C LYS A 14 -29.11 4.71 17.84
N LEU A 15 -29.44 5.43 18.92
CA LEU A 15 -28.73 5.39 20.19
C LEU A 15 -28.68 4.00 20.85
N ASP A 16 -29.71 3.18 20.64
CA ASP A 16 -29.86 1.85 21.23
C ASP A 16 -29.46 0.71 20.30
N GLY A 17 -28.90 1.02 19.10
CA GLY A 17 -28.42 0.03 18.16
C GLY A 17 -27.17 -0.67 18.66
N GLN A 18 -27.02 -1.96 18.35
CA GLN A 18 -25.77 -2.68 18.57
C GLN A 18 -24.65 -2.03 17.77
N ARG A 19 -23.52 -1.77 18.41
CA ARG A 19 -22.34 -1.19 17.78
C ARG A 19 -21.14 -2.08 18.00
N LEU A 20 -20.48 -2.42 16.92
CA LEU A 20 -19.25 -3.22 16.90
C LEU A 20 -18.14 -2.37 16.29
N LEU A 21 -16.99 -2.33 16.94
CA LEU A 21 -15.83 -1.62 16.45
C LEU A 21 -14.68 -2.62 16.26
N PHE A 22 -14.15 -2.65 15.04
CA PHE A 22 -12.99 -3.46 14.68
C PHE A 22 -11.83 -2.54 14.31
N SER A 23 -10.70 -2.71 14.97
CA SER A 23 -9.49 -1.94 14.69
C SER A 23 -8.25 -2.78 14.90
N ALA A 24 -7.28 -2.65 14.03
CA ALA A 24 -5.98 -3.28 14.21
C ALA A 24 -5.16 -2.62 15.33
N THR A 25 -5.42 -1.34 15.65
CA THR A 25 -4.74 -0.59 16.71
C THR A 25 -5.74 0.25 17.49
N LEU A 26 -5.70 0.17 18.81
CA LEU A 26 -6.42 1.08 19.71
C LEU A 26 -5.53 2.31 19.92
N ASP A 27 -5.74 3.36 19.13
CA ASP A 27 -5.08 4.65 19.31
C ASP A 27 -6.02 5.68 19.95
N ARG A 28 -5.49 6.87 20.26
CA ARG A 28 -6.28 7.94 20.91
C ARG A 28 -7.55 8.32 20.14
N GLY A 29 -7.52 8.20 18.79
CA GLY A 29 -8.68 8.50 17.96
C GLY A 29 -9.76 7.42 18.09
N VAL A 30 -9.37 6.15 18.07
CA VAL A 30 -10.26 5.00 18.29
C VAL A 30 -10.80 5.00 19.71
N ASP A 31 -9.97 5.27 20.73
CA ASP A 31 -10.40 5.38 22.12
C ASP A 31 -11.50 6.44 22.31
N SER A 32 -11.39 7.56 21.58
CA SER A 32 -12.42 8.61 21.64
C SER A 32 -13.76 8.13 21.09
N LEU A 33 -13.76 7.32 20.01
CA LEU A 33 -14.97 6.72 19.45
C LEU A 33 -15.57 5.68 20.42
N VAL A 34 -14.74 4.84 21.03
CA VAL A 34 -15.19 3.84 22.00
C VAL A 34 -15.92 4.52 23.15
N ARG A 35 -15.31 5.53 23.76
CA ARG A 35 -15.89 6.26 24.89
C ARG A 35 -17.18 7.01 24.55
N GLN A 36 -17.27 7.56 23.35
CA GLN A 36 -18.38 8.40 22.93
C GLN A 36 -19.59 7.57 22.45
N TYR A 37 -19.35 6.44 21.76
CA TYR A 37 -20.40 5.76 20.99
C TYR A 37 -20.70 4.32 21.45
N LEU A 38 -19.86 3.69 22.28
CA LEU A 38 -20.10 2.34 22.76
C LEU A 38 -20.51 2.36 24.24
N LYS A 39 -21.59 1.65 24.59
CA LYS A 39 -22.06 1.48 25.98
C LYS A 39 -21.50 0.15 26.52
N ASN A 40 -20.71 0.20 27.58
CA ASN A 40 -20.12 -0.99 28.24
C ASN A 40 -19.48 -1.98 27.26
N PRO A 41 -18.53 -1.54 26.40
CA PRO A 41 -17.99 -2.41 25.37
C PRO A 41 -17.19 -3.55 25.98
N LYS A 42 -17.38 -4.77 25.45
CA LYS A 42 -16.46 -5.89 25.70
C LYS A 42 -15.31 -5.80 24.72
N THR A 43 -14.08 -5.73 25.22
CA THR A 43 -12.88 -5.68 24.39
C THR A 43 -12.31 -7.08 24.21
N HIS A 44 -12.14 -7.48 22.96
CA HIS A 44 -11.43 -8.70 22.59
C HIS A 44 -10.17 -8.32 21.83
N SER A 45 -9.01 -8.82 22.26
CA SER A 45 -7.73 -8.61 21.59
C SER A 45 -7.17 -9.93 21.11
N LEU A 46 -6.81 -9.99 19.85
CA LEU A 46 -6.03 -11.11 19.30
C LEU A 46 -4.55 -10.79 19.54
N GLN A 47 -3.91 -11.52 20.43
CA GLN A 47 -2.49 -11.31 20.81
C GLN A 47 -1.48 -11.71 19.71
N ASN A 48 -1.88 -11.72 18.43
CA ASN A 48 -1.06 -12.25 17.34
C ASN A 48 -0.09 -11.26 16.69
N ASP A 49 0.03 -10.02 17.18
CA ASP A 49 0.95 -9.03 16.60
C ASP A 49 2.43 -9.47 16.69
N ARG A 50 2.78 -10.30 17.69
CA ARG A 50 4.13 -10.84 17.82
C ARG A 50 4.44 -11.99 16.86
N ALA A 51 3.43 -12.78 16.46
CA ALA A 51 3.63 -13.93 15.57
C ALA A 51 3.91 -13.48 14.12
N SER A 52 3.31 -12.40 13.65
CA SER A 52 3.58 -11.87 12.31
C SER A 52 4.96 -11.22 12.19
N VAL A 53 5.51 -10.67 13.29
CA VAL A 53 6.86 -10.08 13.32
C VAL A 53 7.93 -11.17 13.27
N SER A 54 7.66 -12.38 13.80
CA SER A 54 8.66 -13.48 13.87
C SER A 54 8.99 -14.10 12.51
N THR A 55 8.12 -13.94 11.50
CA THR A 55 8.34 -14.43 10.13
C THR A 55 8.93 -13.38 9.19
N MET A 56 9.19 -12.17 9.70
CA MET A 56 9.74 -11.06 8.92
C MET A 56 11.21 -10.82 9.25
N GLU A 57 12.01 -10.64 8.22
CA GLU A 57 13.35 -10.08 8.39
C GLU A 57 13.32 -8.56 8.19
N HIS A 58 13.94 -7.84 9.12
CA HIS A 58 13.98 -6.38 9.09
C HIS A 58 15.41 -5.89 8.89
N TYR A 59 15.60 -5.01 7.90
CA TYR A 59 16.89 -4.40 7.58
C TYR A 59 16.78 -2.89 7.47
N VAL A 60 17.85 -2.21 7.84
CA VAL A 60 18.10 -0.80 7.51
C VAL A 60 19.29 -0.77 6.57
N LEU A 61 19.06 -0.45 5.32
CA LEU A 61 20.08 -0.35 4.29
C LEU A 61 20.66 1.06 4.32
N VAL A 62 21.91 1.15 4.72
CA VAL A 62 22.63 2.43 4.89
C VAL A 62 23.46 2.72 3.66
N MET A 63 23.23 3.88 3.04
CA MET A 63 23.84 4.25 1.76
C MET A 63 24.21 5.73 1.71
N ASN A 64 25.02 6.10 0.71
CA ASN A 64 25.23 7.50 0.38
C ASN A 64 23.94 8.09 -0.22
N PRO A 65 23.64 9.37 0.02
CA PRO A 65 22.47 10.01 -0.57
C PRO A 65 22.45 9.96 -2.10
N THR A 66 23.59 10.01 -2.75
CA THR A 66 23.77 9.92 -4.22
C THR A 66 23.34 8.58 -4.79
N ASP A 67 23.49 7.50 -4.03
CA ASP A 67 23.25 6.14 -4.48
C ASP A 67 21.79 5.69 -4.27
N LYS A 68 21.01 6.51 -3.54
CA LYS A 68 19.63 6.14 -3.15
C LYS A 68 18.75 5.83 -4.34
N ASP A 69 18.88 6.59 -5.40
CA ASP A 69 18.05 6.45 -6.59
C ASP A 69 18.36 5.15 -7.34
N ASP A 70 19.64 4.84 -7.53
CA ASP A 70 20.09 3.63 -8.21
C ASP A 70 19.73 2.38 -7.40
N ILE A 71 20.00 2.40 -6.08
CA ILE A 71 19.59 1.33 -5.18
C ILE A 71 18.07 1.12 -5.21
N THR A 72 17.27 2.20 -5.22
CA THR A 72 15.80 2.08 -5.30
C THR A 72 15.35 1.44 -6.61
N ASN A 73 15.97 1.83 -7.75
CA ASN A 73 15.69 1.25 -9.06
C ASN A 73 16.02 -0.25 -9.06
N GLN A 74 17.20 -0.64 -8.57
CA GLN A 74 17.68 -2.02 -8.50
C GLN A 74 16.81 -2.90 -7.60
N VAL A 75 16.40 -2.38 -6.44
CA VAL A 75 15.50 -3.08 -5.51
C VAL A 75 14.12 -3.24 -6.12
N ALA A 76 13.62 -2.27 -6.88
CA ALA A 76 12.34 -2.36 -7.54
C ALA A 76 12.35 -3.30 -8.77
N ALA A 77 13.51 -3.48 -9.42
CA ALA A 77 13.68 -4.35 -10.58
C ALA A 77 13.81 -5.85 -10.24
N ARG A 78 13.81 -6.21 -8.95
CA ARG A 78 13.95 -7.59 -8.48
C ARG A 78 12.85 -8.53 -9.00
N ASN A 79 13.11 -9.83 -8.95
CA ASN A 79 12.07 -10.84 -9.13
C ASN A 79 11.15 -10.90 -7.89
N GLY A 80 9.84 -10.80 -8.12
CA GLY A 80 8.82 -10.82 -7.08
C GLY A 80 8.18 -9.46 -6.79
N LYS A 81 7.02 -9.49 -6.15
CA LYS A 81 6.24 -8.29 -5.85
C LYS A 81 6.86 -7.46 -4.75
N THR A 82 6.95 -6.16 -5.00
CA THR A 82 7.54 -5.18 -4.07
C THR A 82 6.59 -4.02 -3.83
N ILE A 83 6.39 -3.62 -2.57
CA ILE A 83 5.75 -2.34 -2.24
C ILE A 83 6.80 -1.36 -1.76
N LEU A 84 6.81 -0.16 -2.36
CA LEU A 84 7.69 0.95 -2.00
C LEU A 84 6.86 2.06 -1.35
N PHE A 85 7.16 2.39 -0.11
CA PHE A 85 6.49 3.44 0.62
C PHE A 85 7.23 4.76 0.54
N VAL A 86 6.49 5.81 0.14
CA VAL A 86 6.97 7.20 0.11
C VAL A 86 6.05 8.12 0.90
N LYS A 87 6.56 9.25 1.34
CA LYS A 87 5.86 10.17 2.22
C LYS A 87 4.75 10.96 1.53
N THR A 88 4.90 11.31 0.25
CA THR A 88 4.00 12.25 -0.44
C THR A 88 3.40 11.68 -1.72
N GLN A 89 2.23 12.18 -2.10
CA GLN A 89 1.55 11.80 -3.35
C GLN A 89 2.41 12.13 -4.59
N ARG A 90 2.98 13.34 -4.62
CA ARG A 90 3.90 13.77 -5.71
C ARG A 90 5.18 12.93 -5.74
N GLY A 91 5.66 12.50 -4.55
CA GLY A 91 6.79 11.58 -4.44
C GLY A 91 6.45 10.21 -5.04
N ALA A 92 5.22 9.73 -4.83
CA ALA A 92 4.77 8.46 -5.40
C ALA A 92 4.70 8.51 -6.93
N ASP A 93 4.14 9.56 -7.49
CA ASP A 93 4.09 9.72 -8.95
C ASP A 93 5.50 9.79 -9.54
N ARG A 94 6.34 10.69 -9.02
CA ARG A 94 7.71 10.87 -9.52
C ARG A 94 8.55 9.60 -9.43
N LEU A 95 8.45 8.85 -8.33
CA LEU A 95 9.20 7.59 -8.19
C LEU A 95 8.66 6.54 -9.16
N ALA A 96 7.34 6.41 -9.32
CA ALA A 96 6.76 5.46 -10.25
C ALA A 96 7.17 5.79 -11.71
N ASP A 97 7.14 7.06 -12.10
CA ASP A 97 7.59 7.49 -13.43
C ASP A 97 9.08 7.16 -13.64
N LYS A 98 9.93 7.42 -12.65
CA LYS A 98 11.35 7.10 -12.70
C LYS A 98 11.59 5.59 -12.85
N LEU A 99 10.92 4.78 -12.08
CA LEU A 99 11.01 3.32 -12.15
C LEU A 99 10.50 2.79 -13.49
N ALA A 100 9.41 3.33 -14.01
CA ALA A 100 8.88 2.97 -15.32
C ALA A 100 9.89 3.28 -16.43
N HIS A 101 10.53 4.46 -16.40
CA HIS A 101 11.59 4.81 -17.37
C HIS A 101 12.81 3.90 -17.26
N ALA A 102 13.13 3.41 -16.07
CA ALA A 102 14.18 2.42 -15.85
C ALA A 102 13.80 1.00 -16.32
N GLY A 103 12.54 0.77 -16.68
CA GLY A 103 12.06 -0.52 -17.22
C GLY A 103 11.43 -1.43 -16.15
N VAL A 104 11.04 -0.89 -15.01
CA VAL A 104 10.35 -1.65 -13.95
C VAL A 104 8.84 -1.60 -14.17
N PRO A 105 8.13 -2.74 -14.20
CA PRO A 105 6.68 -2.76 -14.17
C PRO A 105 6.17 -2.15 -12.84
N VAL A 106 5.61 -0.95 -12.89
CA VAL A 106 5.29 -0.19 -11.68
C VAL A 106 3.98 0.59 -11.81
N GLY A 107 3.31 0.77 -10.68
CA GLY A 107 2.16 1.67 -10.56
C GLY A 107 2.24 2.53 -9.31
N ALA A 108 1.63 3.73 -9.35
CA ALA A 108 1.51 4.63 -8.20
C ALA A 108 0.11 4.52 -7.56
N LEU A 109 0.07 4.43 -6.21
CA LEU A 109 -1.16 4.36 -5.44
C LEU A 109 -1.17 5.40 -4.32
N HIS A 110 -2.00 6.43 -4.46
CA HIS A 110 -2.16 7.48 -3.44
C HIS A 110 -3.54 8.13 -3.51
N GLY A 111 -3.88 8.95 -2.51
CA GLY A 111 -5.21 9.57 -2.38
C GLY A 111 -5.58 10.56 -3.50
N GLY A 112 -4.62 11.07 -4.27
CA GLY A 112 -4.87 11.93 -5.42
C GLY A 112 -5.30 11.18 -6.69
N LYS A 113 -5.24 9.85 -6.72
CA LYS A 113 -5.72 9.03 -7.85
C LYS A 113 -7.22 8.77 -7.73
N SER A 114 -7.95 8.81 -8.85
CA SER A 114 -9.35 8.41 -8.88
C SER A 114 -9.51 6.92 -8.53
N GLN A 115 -10.69 6.53 -8.03
CA GLN A 115 -10.95 5.13 -7.66
C GLN A 115 -10.76 4.17 -8.84
N ALA A 116 -11.13 4.57 -10.05
CA ALA A 116 -10.92 3.77 -11.25
C ALA A 116 -9.43 3.51 -11.53
N VAL A 117 -8.58 4.53 -11.40
CA VAL A 117 -7.12 4.40 -11.55
C VAL A 117 -6.55 3.49 -10.46
N ARG A 118 -6.97 3.66 -9.20
CA ARG A 118 -6.52 2.82 -8.09
C ARG A 118 -6.86 1.35 -8.30
N THR A 119 -8.11 1.05 -8.68
CA THR A 119 -8.56 -0.32 -8.97
C THR A 119 -7.73 -0.96 -10.08
N ARG A 120 -7.48 -0.21 -11.17
CA ARG A 120 -6.65 -0.69 -12.29
C ARG A 120 -5.21 -0.94 -11.89
N THR A 121 -4.59 0.00 -11.16
CA THR A 121 -3.21 -0.14 -10.67
C THR A 121 -3.07 -1.39 -9.80
N LEU A 122 -4.02 -1.64 -8.90
CA LEU A 122 -4.01 -2.83 -8.05
C LEU A 122 -4.23 -4.12 -8.85
N ALA A 123 -5.08 -4.12 -9.87
CA ALA A 123 -5.27 -5.27 -10.74
C ALA A 123 -3.98 -5.63 -11.47
N LEU A 124 -3.33 -4.66 -12.11
CA LEU A 124 -2.05 -4.85 -12.78
C LEU A 124 -0.96 -5.35 -11.83
N PHE A 125 -0.89 -4.79 -10.61
CA PHE A 125 0.06 -5.24 -9.59
C PHE A 125 -0.20 -6.68 -9.13
N LYS A 126 -1.46 -7.11 -9.06
CA LYS A 126 -1.83 -8.49 -8.72
C LYS A 126 -1.43 -9.48 -9.82
N GLU A 127 -1.67 -9.11 -11.07
CA GLU A 127 -1.49 -9.96 -12.24
C GLU A 127 -0.02 -10.06 -12.68
N THR A 128 0.78 -9.04 -12.41
CA THR A 128 2.19 -9.00 -12.84
C THR A 128 3.10 -9.59 -11.76
N ALA A 129 3.86 -10.63 -12.08
CA ALA A 129 4.69 -11.37 -11.13
C ALA A 129 5.79 -10.52 -10.48
N ASN A 130 6.48 -9.68 -11.27
CA ASN A 130 7.64 -8.89 -10.86
C ASN A 130 7.30 -7.40 -10.84
N ALA A 131 6.13 -7.05 -10.30
CA ALA A 131 5.68 -5.67 -10.26
C ALA A 131 6.10 -4.96 -8.98
N ALA A 132 6.33 -3.65 -9.13
CA ALA A 132 6.49 -2.71 -8.03
C ALA A 132 5.22 -1.86 -7.84
N LEU A 133 4.88 -1.55 -6.60
CA LEU A 133 3.79 -0.63 -6.26
C LEU A 133 4.35 0.49 -5.39
N VAL A 134 4.35 1.71 -5.87
CA VAL A 134 4.73 2.88 -5.07
C VAL A 134 3.49 3.44 -4.39
N ALA A 135 3.49 3.50 -3.07
CA ALA A 135 2.31 3.88 -2.31
C ALA A 135 2.58 4.87 -1.18
N THR A 136 1.56 5.66 -0.83
CA THR A 136 1.51 6.40 0.43
C THR A 136 0.74 5.62 1.49
N ASP A 137 0.98 5.89 2.78
CA ASP A 137 0.37 5.16 3.90
C ASP A 137 -1.16 5.07 3.81
N VAL A 138 -1.81 6.21 3.57
CA VAL A 138 -3.28 6.27 3.51
C VAL A 138 -3.85 5.38 2.40
N ALA A 139 -3.19 5.34 1.27
CA ALA A 139 -3.68 4.58 0.12
C ALA A 139 -3.34 3.08 0.20
N ALA A 140 -2.27 2.75 0.91
CA ALA A 140 -1.88 1.36 1.14
C ALA A 140 -2.70 0.66 2.23
N ARG A 141 -3.45 1.42 3.04
CA ARG A 141 -4.37 0.83 4.01
C ARG A 141 -5.48 0.05 3.30
N GLY A 142 -5.75 -1.16 3.75
CA GLY A 142 -6.78 -2.02 3.15
C GLY A 142 -6.39 -2.70 1.83
N ILE A 143 -5.16 -2.55 1.35
CA ILE A 143 -4.68 -3.35 0.22
C ILE A 143 -4.57 -4.81 0.65
N HIS A 144 -5.26 -5.67 -0.07
CA HIS A 144 -5.17 -7.12 0.06
C HIS A 144 -4.57 -7.67 -1.23
N VAL A 145 -3.25 -7.86 -1.21
CA VAL A 145 -2.49 -8.49 -2.29
C VAL A 145 -1.55 -9.50 -1.65
N ASP A 146 -1.62 -10.72 -2.13
CA ASP A 146 -0.78 -11.82 -1.67
C ASP A 146 0.53 -11.89 -2.47
N GLY A 147 1.51 -12.62 -1.94
CA GLY A 147 2.80 -12.82 -2.60
C GLY A 147 3.70 -11.58 -2.62
N ILE A 148 3.48 -10.60 -1.75
CA ILE A 148 4.39 -9.48 -1.57
C ILE A 148 5.53 -9.95 -0.67
N SER A 149 6.68 -10.21 -1.26
CA SER A 149 7.85 -10.71 -0.54
C SER A 149 8.77 -9.62 0.00
N LEU A 150 8.64 -8.37 -0.50
CA LEU A 150 9.46 -7.24 -0.07
C LEU A 150 8.64 -5.97 0.17
N VAL A 151 8.84 -5.36 1.33
CA VAL A 151 8.37 -4.01 1.66
C VAL A 151 9.56 -3.08 1.79
N VAL A 152 9.53 -1.97 1.09
CA VAL A 152 10.60 -0.96 1.09
C VAL A 152 10.07 0.36 1.65
N HIS A 153 10.66 0.85 2.71
CA HIS A 153 10.48 2.20 3.17
C HIS A 153 11.50 3.10 2.46
N VAL A 154 11.15 3.63 1.28
CA VAL A 154 11.98 4.60 0.55
C VAL A 154 12.12 5.88 1.38
N ASP A 155 11.00 6.27 2.02
CA ASP A 155 10.98 7.27 3.08
C ASP A 155 10.58 6.60 4.39
N ALA A 156 11.40 6.77 5.42
CA ALA A 156 11.11 6.23 6.74
C ALA A 156 9.72 6.72 7.23
N PRO A 157 8.91 5.85 7.86
CA PRO A 157 7.64 6.26 8.43
C PRO A 157 7.84 7.26 9.58
N THR A 158 6.80 8.05 9.85
CA THR A 158 6.85 9.08 10.89
C THR A 158 6.74 8.50 12.29
N ASP A 159 6.03 7.39 12.45
CA ASP A 159 5.86 6.74 13.74
C ASP A 159 5.97 5.21 13.67
N HIS A 160 6.04 4.58 14.82
CA HIS A 160 6.22 3.14 14.94
C HIS A 160 4.99 2.33 14.52
N LYS A 161 3.78 2.88 14.60
CA LYS A 161 2.55 2.19 14.15
C LYS A 161 2.52 2.15 12.62
N ASP A 162 2.85 3.25 11.96
CA ASP A 162 2.98 3.27 10.50
C ASP A 162 4.07 2.30 10.02
N TYR A 163 5.19 2.16 10.78
CA TYR A 163 6.21 1.15 10.49
C TYR A 163 5.61 -0.27 10.45
N LEU A 164 4.88 -0.65 11.49
CA LEU A 164 4.24 -1.97 11.58
C LEU A 164 3.14 -2.17 10.52
N HIS A 165 2.33 -1.14 10.26
CA HIS A 165 1.29 -1.18 9.23
C HIS A 165 1.85 -1.37 7.82
N ARG A 166 3.00 -0.76 7.52
CA ARG A 166 3.72 -0.97 6.26
C ARG A 166 4.32 -2.37 6.21
N ALA A 167 5.03 -2.77 7.27
CA ALA A 167 5.62 -4.10 7.39
C ALA A 167 4.59 -5.21 7.18
N GLY A 168 3.40 -5.09 7.77
CA GLY A 168 2.29 -6.04 7.62
C GLY A 168 1.69 -6.12 6.21
N ARG A 169 2.30 -5.51 5.20
CA ARG A 169 1.96 -5.77 3.79
C ARG A 169 2.67 -7.01 3.23
N THR A 170 3.74 -7.49 3.87
CA THR A 170 4.42 -8.76 3.57
C THR A 170 4.19 -9.79 4.69
N ALA A 171 4.75 -10.97 4.57
CA ALA A 171 4.68 -12.08 5.53
C ALA A 171 3.24 -12.44 5.95
N ARG A 172 2.32 -12.48 5.01
CA ARG A 172 0.94 -12.86 5.25
C ARG A 172 0.74 -14.36 5.11
N ALA A 173 -0.28 -14.88 5.80
CA ALA A 173 -0.65 -16.30 5.75
C ALA A 173 0.50 -17.28 6.09
N GLY A 174 1.47 -16.86 6.91
CA GLY A 174 2.61 -17.70 7.30
C GLY A 174 3.79 -17.69 6.33
N GLU A 175 3.71 -16.90 5.25
CA GLU A 175 4.86 -16.73 4.35
C GLU A 175 5.98 -15.90 5.00
N ALA A 176 7.21 -16.10 4.55
CA ALA A 176 8.33 -15.27 4.92
C ALA A 176 8.27 -13.91 4.19
N GLY A 177 8.75 -12.85 4.83
CA GLY A 177 8.79 -11.53 4.22
C GLY A 177 9.98 -10.71 4.65
N THR A 178 10.43 -9.82 3.77
CA THR A 178 11.54 -8.91 4.07
C THR A 178 11.04 -7.47 4.10
N VAL A 179 11.47 -6.73 5.11
CA VAL A 179 11.20 -5.29 5.27
C VAL A 179 12.52 -4.55 5.26
N VAL A 180 12.70 -3.64 4.34
CA VAL A 180 13.90 -2.79 4.28
C VAL A 180 13.53 -1.32 4.44
N THR A 181 14.35 -0.58 5.18
CA THR A 181 14.28 0.88 5.29
C THR A 181 15.54 1.47 4.68
N LEU A 182 15.37 2.29 3.64
CA LEU A 182 16.48 3.00 3.02
C LEU A 182 16.88 4.20 3.90
N ALA A 183 18.14 4.29 4.24
CA ALA A 183 18.66 5.30 5.16
C ALA A 183 20.02 5.84 4.74
N THR A 184 20.24 7.11 5.02
CA THR A 184 21.60 7.68 5.04
C THR A 184 22.22 7.47 6.42
N THR A 185 23.53 7.59 6.52
CA THR A 185 24.26 7.50 7.81
C THR A 185 23.65 8.45 8.87
N ARG A 186 23.22 9.64 8.47
CA ARG A 186 22.61 10.62 9.38
C ARG A 186 21.26 10.18 9.95
N GLN A 187 20.54 9.31 9.24
CA GLN A 187 19.21 8.83 9.62
C GLN A 187 19.22 7.58 10.52
N GLN A 188 20.35 6.89 10.65
CA GLN A 188 20.45 5.63 11.39
C GLN A 188 19.92 5.75 12.83
N LYS A 189 20.33 6.78 13.57
CA LYS A 189 19.91 6.97 14.98
C LYS A 189 18.40 7.15 15.12
N SER A 190 17.80 7.96 14.25
CA SER A 190 16.35 8.21 14.28
C SER A 190 15.54 6.97 13.90
N ILE A 191 16.01 6.20 12.91
CA ILE A 191 15.37 4.95 12.48
C ILE A 191 15.53 3.88 13.58
N GLY A 192 16.69 3.77 14.22
CA GLY A 192 16.89 2.88 15.36
C GLY A 192 15.93 3.15 16.51
N GLY A 193 15.73 4.41 16.87
CA GLY A 193 14.72 4.79 17.87
C GLY A 193 13.27 4.54 17.44
N LEU A 194 12.97 4.64 16.14
CA LEU A 194 11.66 4.32 15.59
C LEU A 194 11.37 2.81 15.68
N THR A 195 12.31 1.98 15.21
CA THR A 195 12.16 0.50 15.18
C THR A 195 12.15 -0.08 16.60
N GLN A 196 12.92 0.48 17.53
CA GLN A 196 12.86 0.10 18.94
C GLN A 196 11.45 0.34 19.52
N ARG A 197 10.82 1.50 19.24
CA ARG A 197 9.44 1.76 19.66
C ARG A 197 8.42 0.83 18.96
N ALA A 198 8.74 0.33 17.77
CA ALA A 198 7.96 -0.68 17.07
C ALA A 198 8.15 -2.11 17.62
N GLY A 199 9.06 -2.31 18.57
CA GLY A 199 9.41 -3.64 19.09
C GLY A 199 10.20 -4.49 18.07
N VAL A 200 10.89 -3.83 17.13
CA VAL A 200 11.65 -4.48 16.04
C VAL A 200 13.13 -4.16 16.19
N THR A 201 13.97 -5.19 16.01
CA THR A 201 15.43 -5.07 16.00
C THR A 201 15.95 -5.35 14.59
N PRO A 202 16.08 -4.32 13.73
CA PRO A 202 16.55 -4.51 12.37
C PRO A 202 18.07 -4.71 12.31
N LYS A 203 18.53 -5.39 11.27
CA LYS A 203 19.95 -5.46 10.94
C LYS A 203 20.36 -4.22 10.13
N PHE A 204 21.36 -3.46 10.59
CA PHE A 204 21.90 -2.32 9.84
C PHE A 204 23.02 -2.81 8.91
N VAL A 205 22.88 -2.56 7.62
CA VAL A 205 23.83 -3.03 6.58
C VAL A 205 24.17 -1.88 5.65
N GLY A 206 25.48 -1.61 5.51
CA GLY A 206 25.99 -0.66 4.50
C GLY A 206 25.87 -1.27 3.11
N VAL A 207 25.31 -0.52 2.16
CA VAL A 207 25.11 -0.97 0.79
C VAL A 207 25.51 0.09 -0.21
N THR A 208 25.97 -0.38 -1.37
CA THR A 208 26.19 0.42 -2.60
C THR A 208 25.40 -0.21 -3.74
N PRO A 209 25.22 0.48 -4.88
CA PRO A 209 24.56 -0.10 -6.03
C PRO A 209 25.16 -1.46 -6.41
N LEU A 210 24.31 -2.46 -6.62
CA LEU A 210 24.65 -3.85 -6.95
C LEU A 210 25.62 -4.55 -5.98
N SER A 211 25.78 -4.06 -4.75
CA SER A 211 26.58 -4.77 -3.74
C SER A 211 25.99 -6.14 -3.44
N THR A 212 26.83 -7.09 -3.10
CA THR A 212 26.45 -8.47 -2.76
C THR A 212 25.41 -8.49 -1.63
N GLU A 213 25.56 -7.64 -0.62
CA GLU A 213 24.64 -7.50 0.50
C GLU A 213 23.27 -7.02 0.04
N LEU A 214 23.21 -6.01 -0.85
CA LEU A 214 21.97 -5.50 -1.42
C LEU A 214 21.24 -6.60 -2.17
N MET A 215 21.93 -7.31 -3.07
CA MET A 215 21.36 -8.41 -3.85
C MET A 215 20.89 -9.56 -2.96
N LYS A 216 21.67 -9.95 -1.94
CA LYS A 216 21.34 -11.04 -1.03
C LYS A 216 20.10 -10.73 -0.19
N ILE A 217 19.95 -9.49 0.29
CA ILE A 217 18.85 -9.09 1.17
C ILE A 217 17.57 -8.86 0.38
N THR A 218 17.66 -8.19 -0.77
CA THR A 218 16.49 -7.70 -1.49
C THR A 218 16.20 -8.44 -2.77
N GLY A 219 17.15 -9.18 -3.32
CA GLY A 219 17.07 -9.72 -4.67
C GLY A 219 17.27 -8.64 -5.74
N ALA A 220 17.89 -7.50 -5.41
CA ALA A 220 18.11 -6.37 -6.31
C ALA A 220 18.79 -6.81 -7.60
N GLN A 221 18.34 -6.25 -8.73
CA GLN A 221 18.85 -6.53 -10.09
C GLN A 221 18.98 -5.21 -10.84
N GLU A 222 19.82 -5.22 -11.88
CA GLU A 222 19.86 -4.13 -12.82
C GLU A 222 18.52 -4.01 -13.55
N PRO A 223 17.88 -2.84 -13.58
CA PRO A 223 16.67 -2.65 -14.37
C PRO A 223 16.96 -2.78 -15.87
N SER A 224 15.95 -3.18 -16.65
CA SER A 224 16.13 -3.49 -18.07
C SER A 224 16.58 -2.29 -18.94
N GLY A 225 16.41 -1.08 -18.46
CA GLY A 225 16.65 0.15 -19.23
C GLY A 225 15.64 0.41 -20.35
N ILE A 226 14.70 -0.51 -20.59
CA ILE A 226 13.65 -0.35 -21.59
C ILE A 226 12.40 0.18 -20.90
N PRO A 227 11.94 1.41 -21.21
CA PRO A 227 10.81 2.00 -20.51
C PRO A 227 9.56 1.12 -20.48
N TYR A 228 9.00 0.89 -19.30
CA TYR A 228 7.75 0.16 -19.12
C TYR A 228 6.57 1.07 -19.46
N ILE A 229 5.78 0.66 -20.43
CA ILE A 229 4.53 1.35 -20.81
C ILE A 229 3.37 0.63 -20.12
N VAL A 230 2.65 1.35 -19.26
CA VAL A 230 1.45 0.81 -18.61
C VAL A 230 0.42 0.41 -19.66
N PRO A 231 -0.02 -0.86 -19.72
CA PRO A 231 -0.99 -1.30 -20.72
C PRO A 231 -2.28 -0.46 -20.64
N ILE A 232 -2.65 0.18 -21.75
CA ILE A 232 -3.94 0.86 -21.89
C ILE A 232 -4.96 -0.25 -22.11
N VAL A 233 -5.68 -0.65 -21.07
CA VAL A 233 -6.85 -1.51 -21.24
C VAL A 233 -7.92 -0.65 -21.90
N GLU A 234 -8.12 -0.80 -23.20
CA GLU A 234 -9.24 -0.20 -23.90
C GLU A 234 -10.52 -0.66 -23.18
N LYS A 235 -11.35 0.31 -22.76
CA LYS A 235 -12.70 -0.01 -22.34
C LYS A 235 -13.35 -0.69 -23.55
N SER A 236 -13.70 -1.97 -23.45
CA SER A 236 -14.60 -2.57 -24.42
C SER A 236 -15.82 -1.64 -24.49
N VAL A 237 -15.97 -0.95 -25.60
CA VAL A 237 -17.16 -0.17 -25.90
C VAL A 237 -18.27 -1.18 -25.94
N ARG A 238 -19.05 -1.28 -24.87
CA ARG A 238 -20.32 -1.99 -24.93
C ARG A 238 -21.08 -1.32 -26.06
N SER A 239 -21.16 -1.98 -27.21
CA SER A 239 -21.99 -1.59 -28.30
C SER A 239 -23.42 -1.47 -27.74
N GLY A 240 -23.86 -0.24 -27.55
CA GLY A 240 -25.23 0.07 -27.13
C GLY A 240 -26.17 -0.45 -28.19
N GLY A 241 -26.68 -1.65 -27.99
CA GLY A 241 -27.77 -2.16 -28.79
C GLY A 241 -28.92 -1.13 -28.74
N LYS A 242 -29.17 -0.47 -29.88
CA LYS A 242 -30.34 0.38 -30.06
C LYS A 242 -31.58 -0.46 -29.70
N ARG A 243 -32.20 -0.14 -28.57
CA ARG A 243 -33.53 -0.67 -28.27
C ARG A 243 -34.49 -0.28 -29.43
N PRO A 244 -35.22 -1.23 -30.03
CA PRO A 244 -36.22 -0.91 -31.04
C PRO A 244 -37.26 0.01 -30.40
N ARG A 245 -37.53 1.14 -31.05
CA ARG A 245 -38.67 2.00 -30.67
C ARG A 245 -39.97 1.23 -30.87
N PRO A 246 -40.90 1.26 -29.89
CA PRO A 246 -42.21 0.67 -30.10
C PRO A 246 -42.95 1.47 -31.18
N ASN A 247 -43.47 0.74 -32.17
CA ASN A 247 -44.21 1.26 -33.33
C ASN A 247 -45.57 1.80 -32.85
N SER A 248 -45.78 3.11 -32.86
CA SER A 248 -47.01 3.78 -32.47
C SER A 248 -47.92 3.97 -33.69
N SER A 249 -48.49 2.88 -34.20
CA SER A 249 -49.53 2.97 -35.22
C SER A 249 -50.64 1.92 -34.99
N GLN A 250 -51.53 2.20 -34.04
CA GLN A 250 -52.90 1.69 -34.05
C GLN A 250 -53.83 2.69 -33.33
N ARG A 251 -54.16 3.77 -34.03
CA ARG A 251 -55.37 4.54 -33.74
C ARG A 251 -56.59 3.71 -34.17
N ARG A 252 -57.24 3.01 -33.26
CA ARG A 252 -58.51 2.46 -33.46
C ARG A 252 -59.54 3.59 -33.46
N ARG A 253 -60.20 3.83 -34.65
CA ARG A 253 -61.43 4.61 -34.81
C ARG A 253 -62.55 3.91 -34.07
N ARG A 254 -63.29 4.59 -33.21
CA ARG A 254 -64.61 4.19 -32.70
C ARG A 254 -65.67 4.65 -33.70
N PRO A 255 -66.64 3.83 -34.07
CA PRO A 255 -67.84 4.28 -34.77
C PRO A 255 -68.88 4.84 -33.78
N ARG A 256 -69.75 5.67 -34.32
CA ARG A 256 -70.89 6.33 -33.65
C ARG A 256 -71.83 5.33 -33.02
#